data_a782493f770c9ba2db8107dc1885049b
#
_entry.id   a782493f770c9ba2db8107dc1885049b
#
_cell.length_a   1.000
_cell.length_b   1.000
_cell.length_c   1.000
_cell.angle_alpha   90.00
_cell.angle_beta   90.00
_cell.angle_gamma   90.00
#
_symmetry.space_group_name_H-M   'P 1'
#
loop_
_entity.id
_entity.type
_entity.pdbx_description
1 polymer ?
#
loop_
_entity_poly.entity_id
_entity_poly.type
_entity_poly.pdbx_seq_one_letter_code
_entity_poly.pdbx_strand_id
1 'polypeptide(L)'
;MTRPLTLLLVRHGQTEWNALGLMQGQTADVPLTDLGHAQAAAAATELAGLAPGALISSDLLRARQTAEHCARATGLPVAVTPALREQGYGVLEGRPSRELWDVVDWTDPHWSAEGGESLAQLHGRVGAYLEQLRADPPADVVALVTHGDTIRAAQAVAAGLGPEEMPAVTPHNGTVTLLELAR
;
A
#
# COMPACT_ATOMS: atom_id res chain seq x y z
N MET A 1 -21.81 0.04 21.29
CA MET A 1 -20.41 -0.06 20.84
C MET A 1 -20.42 0.09 19.31
N THR A 2 -19.78 1.08 18.76
CA THR A 2 -19.63 1.27 17.31
C THR A 2 -18.76 0.13 16.76
N ARG A 3 -19.18 -0.47 15.61
CA ARG A 3 -18.37 -1.51 14.95
C ARG A 3 -17.04 -0.90 14.47
N PRO A 4 -15.92 -1.62 14.54
CA PRO A 4 -14.68 -1.14 13.96
C PRO A 4 -14.83 -0.95 12.45
N LEU A 5 -14.02 -0.06 11.88
CA LEU A 5 -13.89 0.04 10.43
C LEU A 5 -12.93 -1.06 9.98
N THR A 6 -13.39 -1.93 9.08
CA THR A 6 -12.56 -2.99 8.50
C THR A 6 -11.90 -2.50 7.22
N LEU A 7 -10.58 -2.55 7.16
CA LEU A 7 -9.79 -2.27 5.97
C LEU A 7 -9.24 -3.57 5.39
N LEU A 8 -9.40 -3.74 4.08
CA LEU A 8 -8.83 -4.83 3.30
C LEU A 8 -7.70 -4.24 2.46
N LEU A 9 -6.46 -4.35 2.97
CA LEU A 9 -5.27 -3.80 2.33
C LEU A 9 -4.76 -4.77 1.28
N VAL A 10 -4.78 -4.37 0.00
CA VAL A 10 -4.33 -5.19 -1.13
C VAL A 10 -3.00 -4.65 -1.62
N ARG A 11 -1.91 -5.43 -1.52
CA ARG A 11 -0.67 -5.07 -2.17
C ARG A 11 -0.79 -5.29 -3.68
N HIS A 12 -0.34 -4.33 -4.50
CA HIS A 12 -0.33 -4.47 -5.95
C HIS A 12 0.37 -5.75 -6.42
N GLY A 13 0.00 -6.27 -7.59
CA GLY A 13 0.66 -7.40 -8.24
C GLY A 13 2.11 -7.10 -8.61
N GLN A 14 2.88 -8.14 -8.93
CA GLN A 14 4.29 -8.02 -9.30
C GLN A 14 4.48 -7.09 -10.52
N THR A 15 5.52 -6.26 -10.45
CA THR A 15 6.05 -5.47 -11.57
C THR A 15 7.40 -6.03 -12.00
N GLU A 16 7.90 -5.61 -13.17
CA GLU A 16 9.27 -5.95 -13.59
C GLU A 16 10.32 -5.46 -12.57
N TRP A 17 10.10 -4.27 -11.98
CA TRP A 17 11.00 -3.75 -10.96
C TRP A 17 10.99 -4.59 -9.66
N ASN A 18 9.86 -5.20 -9.31
CA ASN A 18 9.86 -6.21 -8.22
C ASN A 18 10.69 -7.44 -8.59
N ALA A 19 10.53 -7.97 -9.81
CA ALA A 19 11.26 -9.14 -10.26
C ALA A 19 12.78 -8.89 -10.33
N LEU A 20 13.19 -7.68 -10.69
CA LEU A 20 14.59 -7.26 -10.76
C LEU A 20 15.16 -6.76 -9.41
N GLY A 21 14.34 -6.61 -8.38
CA GLY A 21 14.75 -6.08 -7.07
C GLY A 21 15.15 -4.61 -7.12
N LEU A 22 14.46 -3.80 -7.96
CA LEU A 22 14.66 -2.36 -8.04
C LEU A 22 13.74 -1.60 -7.08
N MET A 23 14.25 -0.50 -6.52
CA MET A 23 13.46 0.41 -5.69
C MET A 23 12.44 1.13 -6.56
N GLN A 24 11.15 0.94 -6.29
CA GLN A 24 10.10 1.54 -7.10
C GLN A 24 9.64 2.90 -6.58
N GLY A 25 9.50 3.01 -5.27
CA GLY A 25 9.03 4.23 -4.64
C GLY A 25 7.75 4.78 -5.26
N GLN A 26 7.77 6.06 -5.62
CA GLN A 26 6.67 6.76 -6.26
C GLN A 26 6.82 6.89 -7.78
N THR A 27 7.76 6.15 -8.40
CA THR A 27 7.81 6.07 -9.88
C THR A 27 6.45 5.64 -10.42
N ALA A 28 5.87 6.49 -11.28
CA ALA A 28 4.45 6.44 -11.63
C ALA A 28 4.10 5.29 -12.58
N ASP A 29 4.92 5.08 -13.62
CA ASP A 29 4.54 4.34 -14.83
C ASP A 29 5.17 2.93 -14.91
N VAL A 30 5.32 2.25 -13.76
CA VAL A 30 5.81 0.86 -13.71
C VAL A 30 4.60 -0.08 -13.75
N PRO A 31 4.37 -0.82 -14.85
CA PRO A 31 3.20 -1.68 -15.01
C PRO A 31 3.38 -3.04 -14.31
N LEU A 32 2.28 -3.77 -14.19
CA LEU A 32 2.28 -5.17 -13.76
C LEU A 32 2.90 -6.06 -14.85
N THR A 33 3.57 -7.15 -14.42
CA THR A 33 3.91 -8.29 -15.27
C THR A 33 2.70 -9.19 -15.49
N ASP A 34 2.81 -10.18 -16.40
CA ASP A 34 1.77 -11.22 -16.57
C ASP A 34 1.49 -11.95 -15.25
N LEU A 35 2.56 -12.25 -14.48
CA LEU A 35 2.42 -12.81 -13.13
C LEU A 35 1.70 -11.83 -12.19
N GLY A 36 2.03 -10.54 -12.29
CA GLY A 36 1.37 -9.48 -11.50
C GLY A 36 -0.12 -9.38 -11.81
N HIS A 37 -0.52 -9.49 -13.07
CA HIS A 37 -1.93 -9.55 -13.47
C HIS A 37 -2.63 -10.81 -12.94
N ALA A 38 -1.97 -11.97 -12.94
CA ALA A 38 -2.51 -13.20 -12.35
C ALA A 38 -2.68 -13.08 -10.82
N GLN A 39 -1.68 -12.49 -10.13
CA GLN A 39 -1.75 -12.19 -8.69
C GLN A 39 -2.90 -11.22 -8.37
N ALA A 40 -3.05 -10.15 -9.16
CA ALA A 40 -4.14 -9.20 -9.02
C ALA A 40 -5.53 -9.84 -9.20
N ALA A 41 -5.67 -10.77 -10.15
CA ALA A 41 -6.92 -11.51 -10.36
C ALA A 41 -7.23 -12.44 -9.17
N ALA A 42 -6.23 -13.11 -8.60
CA ALA A 42 -6.39 -13.95 -7.42
C ALA A 42 -6.81 -13.11 -6.19
N ALA A 43 -6.11 -12.00 -5.93
CA ALA A 43 -6.47 -11.06 -4.87
C ALA A 43 -7.89 -10.50 -5.04
N ALA A 44 -8.30 -10.20 -6.27
CA ALA A 44 -9.65 -9.72 -6.58
C ALA A 44 -10.74 -10.75 -6.24
N THR A 45 -10.46 -12.04 -6.50
CA THR A 45 -11.37 -13.13 -6.14
C THR A 45 -11.52 -13.27 -4.62
N GLU A 46 -10.41 -13.22 -3.89
CA GLU A 46 -10.41 -13.23 -2.42
C GLU A 46 -11.18 -12.02 -1.88
N LEU A 47 -10.86 -10.82 -2.40
CA LEU A 47 -11.50 -9.56 -2.00
C LEU A 47 -13.02 -9.59 -2.20
N ALA A 48 -13.51 -10.12 -3.31
CA ALA A 48 -14.95 -10.23 -3.58
C ALA A 48 -15.65 -11.11 -2.53
N GLY A 49 -15.00 -12.17 -2.05
CA GLY A 49 -15.50 -13.03 -0.97
C GLY A 49 -15.60 -12.31 0.39
N LEU A 50 -14.84 -11.23 0.59
CA LEU A 50 -14.86 -10.40 1.80
C LEU A 50 -15.87 -9.25 1.73
N ALA A 51 -16.58 -9.10 0.61
CA ALA A 51 -17.70 -8.18 0.37
C ALA A 51 -17.42 -6.71 0.79
N PRO A 52 -16.37 -6.05 0.27
CA PRO A 52 -16.14 -4.63 0.55
C PRO A 52 -17.31 -3.79 0.02
N GLY A 53 -17.61 -2.68 0.72
CA GLY A 53 -18.60 -1.71 0.28
C GLY A 53 -17.99 -0.51 -0.46
N ALA A 54 -16.64 -0.36 -0.44
CA ALA A 54 -15.92 0.67 -1.16
C ALA A 54 -14.53 0.17 -1.60
N LEU A 55 -14.04 0.70 -2.72
CA LEU A 55 -12.73 0.36 -3.29
C LEU A 55 -11.96 1.64 -3.62
N ILE A 56 -10.79 1.79 -2.99
CA ILE A 56 -9.91 2.95 -3.13
C ILE A 56 -8.52 2.46 -3.53
N SER A 57 -7.84 3.16 -4.42
CA SER A 57 -6.52 2.80 -4.91
C SER A 57 -5.52 3.94 -4.82
N SER A 58 -4.26 3.60 -4.61
CA SER A 58 -3.15 4.48 -4.99
C SER A 58 -3.27 4.85 -6.47
N ASP A 59 -2.80 6.04 -6.82
CA ASP A 59 -2.80 6.55 -8.20
C ASP A 59 -1.64 6.03 -9.06
N LEU A 60 -0.68 5.28 -8.47
CA LEU A 60 0.42 4.67 -9.22
C LEU A 60 -0.08 3.54 -10.12
N LEU A 61 0.45 3.44 -11.36
CA LEU A 61 -0.06 2.56 -12.41
C LEU A 61 -0.26 1.11 -11.95
N ARG A 62 0.73 0.50 -11.28
CA ARG A 62 0.67 -0.87 -10.75
C ARG A 62 -0.49 -1.12 -9.77
N ALA A 63 -0.78 -0.12 -8.93
CA ALA A 63 -1.91 -0.21 -8.00
C ALA A 63 -3.25 -0.05 -8.74
N ARG A 64 -3.34 0.89 -9.68
CA ARG A 64 -4.53 1.08 -10.51
C ARG A 64 -4.85 -0.16 -11.33
N GLN A 65 -3.86 -0.78 -11.98
CA GLN A 65 -4.04 -2.02 -12.73
C GLN A 65 -4.54 -3.16 -11.83
N THR A 66 -4.02 -3.25 -10.59
CA THR A 66 -4.51 -4.22 -9.59
C THR A 66 -5.96 -3.90 -9.19
N ALA A 67 -6.27 -2.62 -8.95
CA ALA A 67 -7.62 -2.17 -8.60
C ALA A 67 -8.65 -2.41 -9.70
N GLU A 68 -8.25 -2.39 -10.98
CA GLU A 68 -9.12 -2.75 -12.11
C GLU A 68 -9.59 -4.22 -12.05
N HIS A 69 -8.72 -5.16 -11.62
CA HIS A 69 -9.13 -6.53 -11.35
C HIS A 69 -10.12 -6.60 -10.19
N CYS A 70 -9.84 -5.87 -9.10
CA CYS A 70 -10.72 -5.79 -7.94
C CYS A 70 -12.10 -5.20 -8.30
N ALA A 71 -12.13 -4.13 -9.10
CA ALA A 71 -13.38 -3.50 -9.55
C ALA A 71 -14.24 -4.45 -10.38
N ARG A 72 -13.61 -5.21 -11.30
CA ARG A 72 -14.34 -6.22 -12.08
C ARG A 72 -14.94 -7.33 -11.24
N ALA A 73 -14.24 -7.77 -10.19
CA ALA A 73 -14.69 -8.85 -9.32
C ALA A 73 -15.77 -8.41 -8.31
N THR A 74 -15.69 -7.18 -7.81
CA THR A 74 -16.60 -6.64 -6.79
C THR A 74 -17.77 -5.84 -7.35
N GLY A 75 -17.66 -5.35 -8.58
CA GLY A 75 -18.63 -4.42 -9.19
C GLY A 75 -18.53 -2.99 -8.66
N LEU A 76 -17.53 -2.68 -7.83
CA LEU A 76 -17.36 -1.35 -7.21
C LEU A 76 -16.58 -0.39 -8.12
N PRO A 77 -16.93 0.90 -8.15
CA PRO A 77 -16.10 1.91 -8.77
C PRO A 77 -14.79 2.10 -7.97
N VAL A 78 -13.70 2.45 -8.66
CA VAL A 78 -12.41 2.75 -8.02
C VAL A 78 -12.31 4.24 -7.75
N ALA A 79 -12.22 4.64 -6.48
CA ALA A 79 -11.73 5.96 -6.10
C ALA A 79 -10.20 5.95 -6.07
N VAL A 80 -9.56 7.07 -6.42
CA VAL A 80 -8.09 7.15 -6.52
C VAL A 80 -7.56 8.26 -5.60
N THR A 81 -6.48 7.97 -4.87
CA THR A 81 -5.85 8.94 -3.97
C THR A 81 -4.33 8.79 -3.93
N PRO A 82 -3.56 9.90 -3.91
CA PRO A 82 -2.12 9.85 -3.69
C PRO A 82 -1.75 9.51 -2.23
N ALA A 83 -2.69 9.59 -1.29
CA ALA A 83 -2.45 9.24 0.11
C ALA A 83 -2.06 7.77 0.31
N LEU A 84 -2.37 6.89 -0.67
CA LEU A 84 -2.03 5.47 -0.68
C LEU A 84 -0.76 5.14 -1.50
N ARG A 85 0.01 6.13 -1.98
CA ARG A 85 1.28 5.89 -2.66
C ARG A 85 2.28 5.18 -1.76
N GLU A 86 3.24 4.48 -2.37
CA GLU A 86 4.41 3.90 -1.69
C GLU A 86 5.27 5.00 -1.05
N GLN A 87 6.21 4.60 -0.18
CA GLN A 87 7.28 5.48 0.26
C GLN A 87 8.03 6.02 -0.95
N GLY A 88 8.25 7.34 -1.00
CA GLY A 88 9.10 7.94 -2.03
C GLY A 88 10.55 7.72 -1.71
N TYR A 89 11.32 7.17 -2.66
CA TYR A 89 12.76 6.94 -2.50
C TYR A 89 13.60 7.97 -3.27
N GLY A 90 12.96 8.94 -3.95
CA GLY A 90 13.63 10.04 -4.63
C GLY A 90 14.69 9.55 -5.62
N VAL A 91 15.91 10.08 -5.50
CA VAL A 91 17.05 9.75 -6.39
C VAL A 91 17.48 8.27 -6.35
N LEU A 92 16.95 7.48 -5.41
CA LEU A 92 17.23 6.04 -5.31
C LEU A 92 16.28 5.18 -6.13
N GLU A 93 15.21 5.74 -6.68
CA GLU A 93 14.26 4.99 -7.48
C GLU A 93 14.93 4.47 -8.77
N GLY A 94 14.62 3.21 -9.12
CA GLY A 94 15.25 2.49 -10.23
C GLY A 94 16.60 1.84 -9.90
N ARG A 95 17.18 2.09 -8.72
CA ARG A 95 18.41 1.43 -8.31
C ARG A 95 18.15 0.05 -7.71
N PRO A 96 19.07 -0.92 -7.88
CA PRO A 96 18.98 -2.22 -7.22
C PRO A 96 18.97 -2.05 -5.69
N SER A 97 17.94 -2.57 -5.01
CA SER A 97 17.77 -2.44 -3.55
C SER A 97 18.97 -3.01 -2.77
N ARG A 98 19.60 -4.10 -3.28
CA ARG A 98 20.79 -4.72 -2.67
C ARG A 98 22.00 -3.77 -2.58
N GLU A 99 22.09 -2.77 -3.47
CA GLU A 99 23.20 -1.80 -3.52
C GLU A 99 22.98 -0.62 -2.55
N LEU A 100 21.79 -0.56 -1.94
CA LEU A 100 21.40 0.56 -1.08
C LEU A 100 21.58 0.27 0.40
N TRP A 101 21.92 -0.98 0.79
CA TRP A 101 22.08 -1.35 2.20
C TRP A 101 23.11 -0.49 2.96
N ASP A 102 24.19 -0.06 2.27
CA ASP A 102 25.23 0.79 2.84
C ASP A 102 24.97 2.29 2.62
N VAL A 103 23.93 2.66 1.88
CA VAL A 103 23.61 4.05 1.53
C VAL A 103 22.46 4.58 2.37
N VAL A 104 21.48 3.71 2.66
CA VAL A 104 20.27 4.05 3.40
C VAL A 104 20.47 3.72 4.87
N ASP A 105 20.23 4.67 5.75
CA ASP A 105 20.13 4.39 7.18
C ASP A 105 18.73 3.83 7.50
N TRP A 106 18.62 2.52 7.43
CA TRP A 106 17.37 1.79 7.71
C TRP A 106 16.95 1.82 9.19
N THR A 107 17.80 2.35 10.07
CA THR A 107 17.54 2.45 11.52
C THR A 107 17.02 3.82 11.94
N ASP A 108 17.23 4.85 11.12
CA ASP A 108 16.71 6.20 11.38
C ASP A 108 15.37 6.40 10.64
N PRO A 109 14.24 6.48 11.36
CA PRO A 109 12.93 6.70 10.75
C PRO A 109 12.78 8.09 10.11
N HIS A 110 13.69 9.03 10.39
CA HIS A 110 13.69 10.38 9.81
C HIS A 110 14.62 10.52 8.61
N TRP A 111 15.44 9.52 8.33
CA TRP A 111 16.32 9.54 7.15
C TRP A 111 15.49 9.48 5.85
N SER A 112 15.88 10.27 4.88
CA SER A 112 15.34 10.20 3.51
C SER A 112 16.41 10.53 2.48
N ALA A 113 16.30 9.92 1.30
CA ALA A 113 17.10 10.33 0.15
C ALA A 113 16.63 11.70 -0.38
N GLU A 114 17.46 12.34 -1.19
CA GLU A 114 17.08 13.58 -1.89
C GLU A 114 15.81 13.36 -2.73
N GLY A 115 14.80 14.20 -2.52
CA GLY A 115 13.50 14.09 -3.18
C GLY A 115 12.65 12.90 -2.71
N GLY A 116 13.08 12.20 -1.66
CA GLY A 116 12.37 11.07 -1.09
C GLY A 116 11.52 11.43 0.14
N GLU A 117 10.90 10.42 0.70
CA GLU A 117 10.08 10.46 1.92
C GLU A 117 10.72 9.58 2.99
N SER A 118 10.82 10.06 4.23
CA SER A 118 11.26 9.24 5.36
C SER A 118 10.15 8.29 5.83
N LEU A 119 10.50 7.28 6.63
CA LEU A 119 9.50 6.39 7.27
C LEU A 119 8.54 7.18 8.16
N ALA A 120 9.03 8.20 8.87
CA ALA A 120 8.19 9.06 9.70
C ALA A 120 7.20 9.89 8.86
N GLN A 121 7.60 10.36 7.69
CA GLN A 121 6.72 11.09 6.77
C GLN A 121 5.67 10.15 6.16
N LEU A 122 6.07 8.95 5.71
CA LEU A 122 5.14 7.91 5.24
C LEU A 122 4.11 7.56 6.31
N HIS A 123 4.57 7.26 7.54
CA HIS A 123 3.72 6.93 8.68
C HIS A 123 2.73 8.05 8.98
N GLY A 124 3.17 9.31 8.99
CA GLY A 124 2.32 10.47 9.20
C GLY A 124 1.26 10.64 8.10
N ARG A 125 1.64 10.48 6.83
CA ARG A 125 0.72 10.56 5.67
C ARG A 125 -0.34 9.48 5.73
N VAL A 126 0.06 8.24 5.99
CA VAL A 126 -0.85 7.10 6.13
C VAL A 126 -1.76 7.29 7.33
N GLY A 127 -1.21 7.69 8.48
CA GLY A 127 -1.97 7.95 9.69
C GLY A 127 -3.06 9.00 9.50
N ALA A 128 -2.72 10.13 8.87
CA ALA A 128 -3.69 11.19 8.57
C ALA A 128 -4.83 10.67 7.65
N TYR A 129 -4.50 9.84 6.67
CA TYR A 129 -5.51 9.27 5.77
C TYR A 129 -6.42 8.24 6.48
N LEU A 130 -5.85 7.38 7.32
CA LEU A 130 -6.65 6.42 8.11
C LEU A 130 -7.59 7.13 9.10
N GLU A 131 -7.15 8.25 9.70
CA GLU A 131 -8.01 9.08 10.55
C GLU A 131 -9.18 9.71 9.76
N GLN A 132 -8.95 10.16 8.52
CA GLN A 132 -10.02 10.65 7.64
C GLN A 132 -11.03 9.54 7.35
N LEU A 133 -10.57 8.34 6.97
CA LEU A 133 -11.43 7.19 6.74
C LEU A 133 -12.20 6.76 7.98
N ARG A 134 -11.58 6.85 9.17
CA ARG A 134 -12.21 6.54 10.43
C ARG A 134 -13.33 7.52 10.79
N ALA A 135 -13.10 8.81 10.51
CA ALA A 135 -14.05 9.89 10.81
C ALA A 135 -15.29 9.87 9.89
N ASP A 136 -15.07 9.58 8.59
CA ASP A 136 -16.14 9.54 7.58
C ASP A 136 -15.90 8.37 6.59
N PRO A 137 -16.18 7.13 7.01
CA PRO A 137 -15.89 5.97 6.18
C PRO A 137 -16.96 5.81 5.09
N PRO A 138 -16.56 5.53 3.83
CA PRO A 138 -17.50 5.32 2.73
C PRO A 138 -18.31 4.02 2.86
N ALA A 139 -17.86 3.08 3.71
CA ALA A 139 -18.52 1.82 4.03
C ALA A 139 -17.93 1.22 5.33
N ASP A 140 -18.57 0.20 5.92
CA ASP A 140 -18.03 -0.52 7.09
C ASP A 140 -16.81 -1.40 6.74
N VAL A 141 -16.72 -1.86 5.49
CA VAL A 141 -15.59 -2.63 4.94
C VAL A 141 -15.07 -1.89 3.72
N VAL A 142 -13.82 -1.44 3.76
CA VAL A 142 -13.19 -0.65 2.70
C VAL A 142 -11.96 -1.37 2.17
N ALA A 143 -11.90 -1.59 0.86
CA ALA A 143 -10.73 -2.12 0.18
C ALA A 143 -9.77 -0.99 -0.21
N LEU A 144 -8.48 -1.12 0.13
CA LEU A 144 -7.42 -0.18 -0.20
C LEU A 144 -6.34 -0.88 -1.01
N VAL A 145 -6.22 -0.57 -2.31
CA VAL A 145 -5.16 -1.10 -3.16
C VAL A 145 -3.94 -0.19 -3.06
N THR A 146 -2.83 -0.73 -2.57
CA THR A 146 -1.66 0.05 -2.17
C THR A 146 -0.36 -0.77 -2.31
N HIS A 147 0.66 -0.47 -1.50
CA HIS A 147 2.04 -0.90 -1.63
C HIS A 147 2.59 -1.47 -0.31
N GLY A 148 3.80 -2.02 -0.38
CA GLY A 148 4.40 -2.75 0.71
C GLY A 148 4.60 -1.92 1.97
N ASP A 149 5.33 -0.81 1.88
CA ASP A 149 5.65 -0.01 3.06
C ASP A 149 4.44 0.79 3.56
N THR A 150 3.53 1.15 2.65
CA THR A 150 2.25 1.77 3.03
C THR A 150 1.38 0.81 3.86
N ILE A 151 1.37 -0.50 3.56
CA ILE A 151 0.67 -1.51 4.38
C ILE A 151 1.34 -1.62 5.75
N ARG A 152 2.67 -1.67 5.82
CA ARG A 152 3.43 -1.70 7.08
C ARG A 152 3.13 -0.48 7.95
N ALA A 153 3.10 0.71 7.34
CA ALA A 153 2.73 1.94 8.02
C ALA A 153 1.29 1.90 8.55
N ALA A 154 0.33 1.42 7.74
CA ALA A 154 -1.06 1.28 8.16
C ALA A 154 -1.21 0.31 9.35
N GLN A 155 -0.47 -0.79 9.35
CA GLN A 155 -0.45 -1.73 10.48
C GLN A 155 0.10 -1.11 11.76
N ALA A 156 1.21 -0.34 11.66
CA ALA A 156 1.80 0.36 12.81
C ALA A 156 0.82 1.41 13.37
N VAL A 157 0.24 2.25 12.51
CA VAL A 157 -0.76 3.26 12.90
C VAL A 157 -1.94 2.62 13.62
N ALA A 158 -2.51 1.54 13.07
CA ALA A 158 -3.66 0.86 13.69
C ALA A 158 -3.33 0.24 15.06
N ALA A 159 -2.09 -0.18 15.25
CA ALA A 159 -1.58 -0.70 16.53
C ALA A 159 -1.15 0.40 17.52
N GLY A 160 -1.18 1.67 17.11
CA GLY A 160 -0.70 2.78 17.95
C GLY A 160 0.82 2.82 18.10
N LEU A 161 1.56 2.23 17.16
CA LEU A 161 3.02 2.14 17.14
C LEU A 161 3.63 3.28 16.33
N GLY A 162 4.87 3.64 16.63
CA GLY A 162 5.64 4.66 15.91
C GLY A 162 6.24 4.16 14.59
N PRO A 163 6.84 5.05 13.79
CA PRO A 163 7.48 4.67 12.53
C PRO A 163 8.67 3.72 12.72
N GLU A 164 9.37 3.77 13.84
CA GLU A 164 10.47 2.88 14.23
C GLU A 164 10.01 1.44 14.55
N GLU A 165 8.72 1.28 14.84
CA GLU A 165 8.11 0.00 15.21
C GLU A 165 7.30 -0.63 14.05
N MET A 166 7.41 -0.07 12.83
CA MET A 166 6.73 -0.63 11.65
C MET A 166 7.16 -2.10 11.44
N PRO A 167 6.20 -3.01 11.12
CA PRO A 167 6.52 -4.41 10.87
C PRO A 167 7.67 -4.59 9.86
N ALA A 168 8.66 -5.42 10.18
CA ALA A 168 9.82 -5.65 9.31
C ALA A 168 9.47 -6.40 8.00
N VAL A 169 8.40 -7.22 8.05
CA VAL A 169 8.00 -8.06 6.92
C VAL A 169 7.03 -7.30 6.01
N THR A 170 7.44 -7.12 4.77
CA THR A 170 6.57 -6.58 3.72
C THR A 170 5.67 -7.69 3.16
N PRO A 171 4.34 -7.50 3.07
CA PRO A 171 3.44 -8.48 2.45
C PRO A 171 3.85 -8.81 1.01
N HIS A 172 3.60 -10.04 0.54
CA HIS A 172 3.88 -10.41 -0.86
C HIS A 172 2.95 -9.69 -1.85
N ASN A 173 3.39 -9.54 -3.12
CA ASN A 173 2.55 -8.99 -4.18
C ASN A 173 1.24 -9.75 -4.34
N GLY A 174 0.13 -9.04 -4.48
CA GLY A 174 -1.20 -9.64 -4.64
C GLY A 174 -1.80 -10.25 -3.37
N THR A 175 -1.28 -9.95 -2.18
CA THR A 175 -1.89 -10.40 -0.92
C THR A 175 -2.97 -9.42 -0.44
N VAL A 176 -3.98 -9.97 0.23
CA VAL A 176 -4.98 -9.21 0.98
C VAL A 176 -4.66 -9.32 2.47
N THR A 177 -4.58 -8.18 3.16
CA THR A 177 -4.33 -8.09 4.60
C THR A 177 -5.52 -7.41 5.27
N LEU A 178 -6.12 -8.06 6.26
CA LEU A 178 -7.22 -7.49 7.04
C LEU A 178 -6.66 -6.62 8.17
N LEU A 179 -7.22 -5.43 8.36
CA LEU A 179 -6.88 -4.50 9.41
C LEU A 179 -8.17 -3.91 10.02
N GLU A 180 -8.28 -3.87 11.33
CA GLU A 180 -9.40 -3.24 12.03
C GLU A 180 -8.97 -1.92 12.67
N LEU A 181 -9.71 -0.85 12.41
CA LEU A 181 -9.55 0.43 13.08
C LEU A 181 -10.67 0.60 14.11
N ALA A 182 -10.32 0.77 15.38
CA ALA A 182 -11.26 1.12 16.43
C ALA A 182 -11.92 2.48 16.11
N ARG A 183 -13.25 2.56 16.24
CA ARG A 183 -14.03 3.79 16.05
C ARG A 183 -14.27 4.52 17.38
#